data_7d384ac035b3761c9c3147e0fb2f1f70
#
_entry.id   7d384ac035b3761c9c3147e0fb2f1f70
#
_cell.length_a   1.000
_cell.length_b   1.000
_cell.length_c   1.000
_cell.angle_alpha   90.00
_cell.angle_beta   90.00
_cell.angle_gamma   90.00
#
_symmetry.space_group_name_H-M   'P 1'
#
loop_
_entity.id
_entity.type
_entity.pdbx_description
1 polymer ?
#
loop_
_entity_poly.entity_id
_entity_poly.type
_entity_poly.pdbx_seq_one_letter_code
_entity_poly.pdbx_strand_id
1 'polypeptide(L)'
;MSDTPQKLVQIQNLCVDLGTRRHPFRAVDNVSFDIYRGETFGLVGESGSGKTTIGRSIIRIHPTSQGEILFDGKKINGRISRALDREVTSRIQMIFQDPMSSLNERAKVDYIVSEGLYALGHRVPEAQRRQKVAQALQDVGLLPEFASRFPHEFSGGQRQRIGIARSLIVEPDFIIADEPISALDVSIRAQVLNLLSDLQKKRDLTYLFIAHDLSVVRFICDRIAVIRKGKLVELAESEELFRHPLHPYTQALLSAIPQPDPIAEREKQLLVYDPACHGYSETNLPRWEEVCPGHFVLGSQRELEAYRRQLAQTQ
;
A
#
# COMPACT_ATOMS: atom_id res chain seq x y z
N MET A 1 -17.96 7.38 24.76
CA MET A 1 -17.69 6.11 24.10
C MET A 1 -16.28 6.22 23.55
N SER A 2 -15.36 5.38 23.97
CA SER A 2 -13.95 5.44 23.54
C SER A 2 -13.88 5.11 22.06
N ASP A 3 -13.59 6.11 21.23
CA ASP A 3 -13.35 5.98 19.80
C ASP A 3 -12.01 5.29 19.57
N THR A 4 -11.91 4.02 19.93
CA THR A 4 -10.74 3.23 19.50
C THR A 4 -10.91 2.94 18.01
N PRO A 5 -9.99 3.37 17.15
CA PRO A 5 -10.12 3.18 15.71
C PRO A 5 -10.26 1.70 15.37
N GLN A 6 -11.27 1.37 14.55
CA GLN A 6 -11.57 -0.01 14.19
C GLN A 6 -10.52 -0.57 13.23
N LYS A 7 -9.87 -1.67 13.62
CA LYS A 7 -8.93 -2.38 12.76
C LYS A 7 -9.66 -3.09 11.62
N LEU A 8 -9.35 -2.76 10.38
CA LEU A 8 -9.90 -3.43 9.20
C LEU A 8 -9.01 -4.56 8.72
N VAL A 9 -7.70 -4.32 8.62
CA VAL A 9 -6.70 -5.35 8.27
C VAL A 9 -5.70 -5.49 9.41
N GLN A 10 -5.41 -6.73 9.80
CA GLN A 10 -4.39 -7.03 10.80
C GLN A 10 -3.42 -8.04 10.20
N ILE A 11 -2.16 -7.72 10.21
CA ILE A 11 -1.07 -8.59 9.80
C ILE A 11 -0.27 -8.96 11.04
N GLN A 12 -0.14 -10.26 11.31
CA GLN A 12 0.47 -10.77 12.53
C GLN A 12 1.56 -11.80 12.17
N ASN A 13 2.83 -11.44 12.47
CA ASN A 13 4.02 -12.26 12.28
C ASN A 13 4.10 -12.89 10.87
N LEU A 14 3.72 -12.11 9.86
CA LEU A 14 3.63 -12.57 8.48
C LEU A 14 5.00 -12.92 7.93
N CYS A 15 5.13 -14.16 7.43
CA CYS A 15 6.26 -14.60 6.62
C CYS A 15 5.76 -15.09 5.27
N VAL A 16 6.50 -14.75 4.21
CA VAL A 16 6.22 -15.20 2.85
C VAL A 16 7.51 -15.67 2.21
N ASP A 17 7.53 -16.95 1.86
CA ASP A 17 8.63 -17.56 1.14
C ASP A 17 8.25 -17.69 -0.34
N LEU A 18 9.07 -17.14 -1.22
CA LEU A 18 8.96 -17.22 -2.68
C LEU A 18 10.08 -18.10 -3.26
N GLY A 19 10.01 -18.35 -4.56
CA GLY A 19 10.98 -19.17 -5.27
C GLY A 19 10.59 -20.65 -5.32
N THR A 20 11.57 -21.52 -5.56
CA THR A 20 11.33 -22.96 -5.67
C THR A 20 11.61 -23.67 -4.34
N ARG A 21 11.11 -24.91 -4.18
CA ARG A 21 11.44 -25.74 -3.01
C ARG A 21 12.95 -25.96 -2.80
N ARG A 22 13.75 -25.87 -3.88
CA ARG A 22 15.22 -26.04 -3.80
C ARG A 22 15.94 -24.74 -3.47
N HIS A 23 15.36 -23.60 -3.79
CA HIS A 23 15.90 -22.26 -3.56
C HIS A 23 14.81 -21.34 -3.03
N PRO A 24 14.40 -21.51 -1.77
CA PRO A 24 13.42 -20.62 -1.15
C PRO A 24 14.09 -19.28 -0.86
N PHE A 25 13.35 -18.20 -1.11
CA PHE A 25 13.73 -16.85 -0.77
C PHE A 25 12.66 -16.25 0.14
N ARG A 26 13.05 -15.84 1.35
CA ARG A 26 12.14 -15.18 2.29
C ARG A 26 11.95 -13.72 1.87
N ALA A 27 10.82 -13.43 1.23
CA ALA A 27 10.48 -12.11 0.73
C ALA A 27 9.88 -11.22 1.83
N VAL A 28 9.20 -11.80 2.82
CA VAL A 28 8.63 -11.12 3.98
C VAL A 28 8.99 -11.94 5.21
N ASP A 29 9.51 -11.28 6.24
CA ASP A 29 10.06 -11.92 7.44
C ASP A 29 9.53 -11.27 8.71
N ASN A 30 8.58 -11.95 9.36
CA ASN A 30 8.00 -11.58 10.66
C ASN A 30 7.43 -10.15 10.70
N VAL A 31 6.59 -9.79 9.72
CA VAL A 31 5.97 -8.47 9.61
C VAL A 31 4.65 -8.44 10.38
N SER A 32 4.46 -7.40 11.21
CA SER A 32 3.22 -7.18 11.95
C SER A 32 2.83 -5.71 11.93
N PHE A 33 1.59 -5.40 11.50
CA PHE A 33 0.98 -4.08 11.58
C PHE A 33 -0.53 -4.16 11.39
N ASP A 34 -1.23 -3.10 11.79
CA ASP A 34 -2.67 -2.96 11.64
C ASP A 34 -2.98 -1.81 10.68
N ILE A 35 -4.06 -1.95 9.90
CA ILE A 35 -4.65 -0.88 9.10
C ILE A 35 -6.05 -0.61 9.65
N TYR A 36 -6.33 0.65 9.96
CA TYR A 36 -7.61 1.06 10.52
C TYR A 36 -8.61 1.41 9.41
N ARG A 37 -9.91 1.29 9.72
CA ARG A 37 -10.97 1.63 8.77
C ARG A 37 -10.91 3.12 8.43
N GLY A 38 -11.02 3.46 7.14
CA GLY A 38 -10.98 4.83 6.64
C GLY A 38 -9.59 5.47 6.57
N GLU A 39 -8.50 4.76 6.99
CA GLU A 39 -7.14 5.32 6.84
C GLU A 39 -6.50 4.99 5.49
N THR A 40 -5.57 5.83 5.09
CA THR A 40 -4.58 5.53 4.05
C THR A 40 -3.25 5.15 4.71
N PHE A 41 -2.95 3.85 4.73
CA PHE A 41 -1.71 3.32 5.30
C PHE A 41 -0.64 3.19 4.22
N GLY A 42 0.49 3.87 4.39
CA GLY A 42 1.65 3.83 3.49
C GLY A 42 2.59 2.67 3.79
N LEU A 43 3.03 1.95 2.76
CA LEU A 43 4.10 0.96 2.87
C LEU A 43 5.22 1.31 1.90
N VAL A 44 6.38 1.73 2.43
CA VAL A 44 7.48 2.32 1.66
C VAL A 44 8.78 1.55 1.85
N GLY A 45 9.61 1.52 0.81
CA GLY A 45 10.93 0.90 0.82
C GLY A 45 11.47 0.70 -0.60
N GLU A 46 12.71 0.29 -0.73
CA GLU A 46 13.36 0.02 -2.02
C GLU A 46 12.64 -1.04 -2.85
N SER A 47 12.92 -1.09 -4.16
CA SER A 47 12.43 -2.17 -5.02
C SER A 47 12.92 -3.52 -4.49
N GLY A 48 12.03 -4.52 -4.47
CA GLY A 48 12.36 -5.85 -3.93
C GLY A 48 12.34 -5.95 -2.40
N SER A 49 11.94 -4.92 -1.66
CA SER A 49 11.87 -4.98 -0.18
C SER A 49 10.72 -5.82 0.38
N GLY A 50 9.78 -6.31 -0.45
CA GLY A 50 8.66 -7.16 -0.03
C GLY A 50 7.29 -6.49 -0.04
N LYS A 51 7.16 -5.20 -0.38
CA LYS A 51 5.89 -4.43 -0.38
C LYS A 51 4.78 -5.07 -1.20
N THR A 52 5.02 -5.26 -2.49
CA THR A 52 4.09 -5.91 -3.42
C THR A 52 3.76 -7.34 -2.99
N THR A 53 4.72 -8.06 -2.39
CA THR A 53 4.51 -9.40 -1.86
C THR A 53 3.50 -9.39 -0.72
N ILE A 54 3.57 -8.41 0.21
CA ILE A 54 2.57 -8.24 1.27
C ILE A 54 1.20 -7.97 0.66
N GLY A 55 1.08 -7.01 -0.26
CA GLY A 55 -0.18 -6.70 -0.94
C GLY A 55 -0.79 -7.93 -1.63
N ARG A 56 0.01 -8.68 -2.39
CA ARG A 56 -0.41 -9.90 -3.06
C ARG A 56 -0.76 -11.05 -2.11
N SER A 57 -0.18 -11.08 -0.91
CA SER A 57 -0.55 -12.06 0.10
C SER A 57 -1.91 -11.74 0.74
N ILE A 58 -2.24 -10.46 0.92
CA ILE A 58 -3.56 -10.02 1.42
C ILE A 58 -4.66 -10.45 0.45
N ILE A 59 -4.48 -10.24 -0.86
CA ILE A 59 -5.44 -10.72 -1.89
C ILE A 59 -5.25 -12.20 -2.26
N ARG A 60 -4.42 -12.94 -1.50
CA ARG A 60 -4.25 -14.40 -1.59
C ARG A 60 -3.61 -14.92 -2.89
N ILE A 61 -2.93 -14.06 -3.66
CA ILE A 61 -2.14 -14.46 -4.83
C ILE A 61 -0.87 -15.20 -4.38
N HIS A 62 -0.20 -14.70 -3.32
CA HIS A 62 0.93 -15.39 -2.72
C HIS A 62 0.50 -16.12 -1.44
N PRO A 63 0.82 -17.42 -1.31
CA PRO A 63 0.60 -18.14 -0.06
C PRO A 63 1.53 -17.61 1.03
N THR A 64 1.04 -17.57 2.26
CA THR A 64 1.83 -17.24 3.44
C THR A 64 2.50 -18.50 3.98
N SER A 65 3.77 -18.40 4.39
CA SER A 65 4.49 -19.52 5.03
C SER A 65 4.26 -19.56 6.54
N GLN A 66 4.11 -18.39 7.19
CA GLN A 66 3.80 -18.25 8.62
C GLN A 66 2.95 -16.99 8.86
N GLY A 67 2.38 -16.89 10.05
CA GLY A 67 1.61 -15.76 10.48
C GLY A 67 0.15 -15.75 10.00
N GLU A 68 -0.56 -14.70 10.35
CA GLU A 68 -1.97 -14.54 10.05
C GLU A 68 -2.28 -13.20 9.41
N ILE A 69 -3.24 -13.21 8.50
CA ILE A 69 -3.86 -12.02 7.92
C ILE A 69 -5.33 -12.06 8.28
N LEU A 70 -5.79 -11.06 9.04
CA LEU A 70 -7.20 -10.90 9.38
C LEU A 70 -7.77 -9.71 8.62
N PHE A 71 -8.96 -9.88 8.10
CA PHE A 71 -9.76 -8.83 7.49
C PHE A 71 -11.12 -8.75 8.22
N ASP A 72 -11.42 -7.61 8.81
CA ASP A 72 -12.62 -7.38 9.60
C ASP A 72 -12.79 -8.48 10.70
N GLY A 73 -11.67 -8.80 11.38
CA GLY A 73 -11.58 -9.83 12.42
C GLY A 73 -11.59 -11.28 11.94
N LYS A 74 -11.76 -11.54 10.62
CA LYS A 74 -11.78 -12.89 10.05
C LYS A 74 -10.43 -13.25 9.44
N LYS A 75 -9.88 -14.41 9.77
CA LYS A 75 -8.67 -14.92 9.13
C LYS A 75 -8.93 -15.23 7.66
N ILE A 76 -8.13 -14.61 6.77
CA ILE A 76 -8.29 -14.70 5.31
C ILE A 76 -7.17 -15.45 4.60
N ASN A 77 -6.03 -15.72 5.24
CA ASN A 77 -4.94 -16.52 4.66
C ASN A 77 -5.10 -18.01 4.93
N GLY A 78 -4.42 -18.85 4.14
CA GLY A 78 -4.54 -20.30 4.20
C GLY A 78 -5.84 -20.83 3.58
N ARG A 79 -6.38 -21.92 4.13
CA ARG A 79 -7.64 -22.50 3.66
C ARG A 79 -8.84 -21.78 4.27
N ILE A 80 -9.70 -21.21 3.45
CA ILE A 80 -10.94 -20.56 3.87
C ILE A 80 -12.14 -21.14 3.12
N SER A 81 -13.34 -20.88 3.62
CA SER A 81 -14.57 -21.29 2.96
C SER A 81 -14.81 -20.51 1.66
N ARG A 82 -15.55 -21.12 0.71
CA ARG A 82 -15.93 -20.42 -0.54
C ARG A 82 -16.75 -19.16 -0.30
N ALA A 83 -17.54 -19.12 0.78
CA ALA A 83 -18.32 -17.95 1.15
C ALA A 83 -17.40 -16.80 1.58
N LEU A 84 -16.44 -17.08 2.46
CA LEU A 84 -15.46 -16.08 2.90
C LEU A 84 -14.54 -15.62 1.74
N ASP A 85 -14.17 -16.54 0.84
CA ASP A 85 -13.34 -16.22 -0.34
C ASP A 85 -14.07 -15.23 -1.27
N ARG A 86 -15.36 -15.41 -1.51
CA ARG A 86 -16.18 -14.45 -2.26
C ARG A 86 -16.32 -13.11 -1.55
N GLU A 87 -16.55 -13.13 -0.23
CA GLU A 87 -16.62 -11.93 0.60
C GLU A 87 -15.32 -11.13 0.49
N VAL A 88 -14.17 -11.77 0.69
CA VAL A 88 -12.85 -11.15 0.58
C VAL A 88 -12.61 -10.58 -0.81
N THR A 89 -12.91 -11.37 -1.87
CA THR A 89 -12.71 -10.95 -3.26
C THR A 89 -13.59 -9.73 -3.63
N SER A 90 -14.78 -9.59 -3.05
CA SER A 90 -15.63 -8.41 -3.30
C SER A 90 -15.17 -7.18 -2.52
N ARG A 91 -14.73 -7.35 -1.27
CA ARG A 91 -14.42 -6.25 -0.34
C ARG A 91 -12.97 -5.77 -0.43
N ILE A 92 -12.05 -6.57 -0.98
CA ILE A 92 -10.63 -6.22 -1.16
C ILE A 92 -10.32 -6.18 -2.65
N GLN A 93 -9.83 -5.04 -3.12
CA GLN A 93 -9.43 -4.87 -4.53
C GLN A 93 -7.98 -4.38 -4.62
N MET A 94 -7.37 -4.53 -5.80
CA MET A 94 -6.01 -4.10 -6.04
C MET A 94 -5.92 -3.26 -7.32
N ILE A 95 -5.27 -2.11 -7.20
CA ILE A 95 -4.81 -1.29 -8.32
C ILE A 95 -3.36 -1.68 -8.59
N PHE A 96 -3.08 -2.18 -9.78
CA PHE A 96 -1.75 -2.69 -10.15
C PHE A 96 -0.83 -1.58 -10.63
N GLN A 97 0.46 -1.80 -10.49
CA GLN A 97 1.54 -0.88 -10.83
C GLN A 97 1.53 -0.47 -12.30
N ASP A 98 1.32 -1.41 -13.21
CA ASP A 98 1.32 -1.17 -14.65
C ASP A 98 -0.11 -1.27 -15.22
N PRO A 99 -0.71 -0.12 -15.56
CA PRO A 99 -2.04 -0.11 -16.17
C PRO A 99 -2.06 -0.74 -17.56
N MET A 100 -0.91 -0.76 -18.28
CA MET A 100 -0.83 -1.35 -19.62
C MET A 100 -0.97 -2.85 -19.58
N SER A 101 -0.24 -3.52 -18.68
CA SER A 101 -0.29 -4.99 -18.55
C SER A 101 -1.54 -5.48 -17.83
N SER A 102 -2.23 -4.60 -17.08
CA SER A 102 -3.40 -4.98 -16.27
C SER A 102 -4.73 -4.88 -16.99
N LEU A 103 -4.80 -4.24 -18.18
CA LEU A 103 -6.00 -4.08 -18.98
C LEU A 103 -5.95 -4.99 -20.23
N ASN A 104 -7.07 -5.64 -20.54
CA ASN A 104 -7.19 -6.43 -21.76
C ASN A 104 -7.37 -5.49 -22.97
N GLU A 105 -6.32 -5.30 -23.78
CA GLU A 105 -6.30 -4.41 -24.96
C GLU A 105 -7.35 -4.79 -26.04
N ARG A 106 -7.89 -6.02 -25.99
CA ARG A 106 -8.90 -6.51 -26.93
C ARG A 106 -10.34 -6.35 -26.44
N ALA A 107 -10.51 -5.90 -25.20
CA ALA A 107 -11.81 -5.68 -24.58
C ALA A 107 -12.15 -4.20 -24.54
N LYS A 108 -13.44 -3.88 -24.66
CA LYS A 108 -13.93 -2.50 -24.46
C LYS A 108 -13.86 -2.13 -22.97
N VAL A 109 -13.72 -0.84 -22.69
CA VAL A 109 -13.69 -0.29 -21.33
C VAL A 109 -14.92 -0.71 -20.52
N ASP A 110 -16.10 -0.75 -21.15
CA ASP A 110 -17.35 -1.26 -20.53
C ASP A 110 -17.17 -2.66 -19.93
N TYR A 111 -16.59 -3.58 -20.69
CA TYR A 111 -16.32 -4.95 -20.23
C TYR A 111 -15.26 -4.98 -19.14
N ILE A 112 -14.13 -4.26 -19.34
CA ILE A 112 -13.02 -4.21 -18.39
C ILE A 112 -13.49 -3.71 -17.02
N VAL A 113 -14.23 -2.61 -17.00
CA VAL A 113 -14.74 -2.03 -15.75
C VAL A 113 -15.75 -2.96 -15.08
N SER A 114 -16.64 -3.62 -15.86
CA SER A 114 -17.66 -4.51 -15.30
C SER A 114 -17.20 -5.94 -15.00
N GLU A 115 -15.94 -6.30 -15.31
CA GLU A 115 -15.42 -7.66 -15.15
C GLU A 115 -15.58 -8.19 -13.70
N GLY A 116 -15.33 -7.34 -12.70
CA GLY A 116 -15.49 -7.70 -11.29
C GLY A 116 -16.91 -8.15 -10.92
N LEU A 117 -17.94 -7.55 -11.53
CA LEU A 117 -19.34 -7.93 -11.29
C LEU A 117 -19.61 -9.36 -11.82
N TYR A 118 -19.05 -9.72 -12.98
CA TYR A 118 -19.20 -11.07 -13.53
C TYR A 118 -18.43 -12.11 -12.71
N ALA A 119 -17.20 -11.79 -12.30
CA ALA A 119 -16.35 -12.69 -11.51
C ALA A 119 -16.99 -13.07 -10.17
N LEU A 120 -17.70 -12.14 -9.54
CA LEU A 120 -18.44 -12.39 -8.30
C LEU A 120 -19.78 -13.11 -8.50
N GLY A 121 -20.18 -13.37 -9.75
CA GLY A 121 -21.44 -14.03 -10.08
C GLY A 121 -22.66 -13.13 -9.88
N HIS A 122 -22.48 -11.82 -9.81
CA HIS A 122 -23.59 -10.88 -9.74
C HIS A 122 -24.34 -10.83 -11.08
N ARG A 123 -25.56 -11.38 -11.10
CA ARG A 123 -26.46 -11.23 -12.24
C ARG A 123 -27.13 -9.87 -12.21
N VAL A 124 -26.39 -8.85 -12.64
CA VAL A 124 -26.90 -7.49 -12.73
C VAL A 124 -27.61 -7.30 -14.09
N PRO A 125 -28.85 -6.79 -14.14
CA PRO A 125 -29.51 -6.45 -15.40
C PRO A 125 -28.65 -5.50 -16.23
N GLU A 126 -28.66 -5.66 -17.54
CA GLU A 126 -27.79 -4.92 -18.48
C GLU A 126 -27.89 -3.39 -18.32
N ALA A 127 -29.10 -2.86 -18.15
CA ALA A 127 -29.29 -1.43 -17.93
C ALA A 127 -28.62 -0.95 -16.63
N GLN A 128 -28.73 -1.70 -15.54
CA GLN A 128 -28.11 -1.39 -14.26
C GLN A 128 -26.58 -1.54 -14.32
N ARG A 129 -26.07 -2.54 -15.02
CA ARG A 129 -24.64 -2.73 -15.26
C ARG A 129 -24.04 -1.52 -15.99
N ARG A 130 -24.69 -1.07 -17.09
CA ARG A 130 -24.26 0.12 -17.84
C ARG A 130 -24.27 1.37 -16.97
N GLN A 131 -25.28 1.54 -16.12
CA GLN A 131 -25.35 2.65 -15.19
C GLN A 131 -24.20 2.62 -14.17
N LYS A 132 -23.88 1.44 -13.60
CA LYS A 132 -22.73 1.27 -12.70
C LYS A 132 -21.40 1.60 -13.39
N VAL A 133 -21.21 1.16 -14.63
CA VAL A 133 -20.01 1.46 -15.44
C VAL A 133 -19.90 2.97 -15.70
N ALA A 134 -21.00 3.61 -16.12
CA ALA A 134 -21.03 5.05 -16.36
C ALA A 134 -20.66 5.83 -15.08
N GLN A 135 -21.23 5.45 -13.94
CA GLN A 135 -20.92 6.05 -12.64
C GLN A 135 -19.45 5.84 -12.24
N ALA A 136 -18.92 4.62 -12.40
CA ALA A 136 -17.53 4.33 -12.07
C ALA A 136 -16.55 5.15 -12.93
N LEU A 137 -16.86 5.36 -14.22
CA LEU A 137 -16.08 6.23 -15.10
C LEU A 137 -16.15 7.69 -14.66
N GLN A 138 -17.35 8.21 -14.33
CA GLN A 138 -17.51 9.56 -13.82
C GLN A 138 -16.75 9.79 -12.50
N ASP A 139 -16.79 8.82 -11.59
CA ASP A 139 -16.08 8.92 -10.30
C ASP A 139 -14.56 9.07 -10.46
N VAL A 140 -14.00 8.57 -11.56
CA VAL A 140 -12.58 8.74 -11.88
C VAL A 140 -12.31 9.88 -12.87
N GLY A 141 -13.32 10.73 -13.17
CA GLY A 141 -13.19 11.88 -14.05
C GLY A 141 -13.07 11.51 -15.54
N LEU A 142 -13.66 10.39 -15.94
CA LEU A 142 -13.78 9.98 -17.34
C LEU A 142 -15.22 10.12 -17.82
N LEU A 143 -15.39 10.40 -19.13
CA LEU A 143 -16.71 10.51 -19.74
C LEU A 143 -17.36 9.12 -19.88
N PRO A 144 -18.67 8.96 -19.60
CA PRO A 144 -19.38 7.69 -19.78
C PRO A 144 -19.30 7.10 -21.20
N GLU A 145 -19.23 7.95 -22.23
CA GLU A 145 -19.10 7.56 -23.62
C GLU A 145 -17.82 6.77 -23.90
N PHE A 146 -16.82 6.91 -23.06
CA PHE A 146 -15.56 6.17 -23.17
C PHE A 146 -15.71 4.67 -22.89
N ALA A 147 -16.85 4.25 -22.34
CA ALA A 147 -17.19 2.83 -22.15
C ALA A 147 -17.12 2.00 -23.44
N SER A 148 -17.40 2.63 -24.61
CA SER A 148 -17.41 1.95 -25.92
C SER A 148 -16.03 1.80 -26.55
N ARG A 149 -14.99 2.47 -26.03
CA ARG A 149 -13.63 2.52 -26.56
C ARG A 149 -12.75 1.38 -26.04
N PHE A 150 -11.56 1.23 -26.65
CA PHE A 150 -10.55 0.25 -26.26
C PHE A 150 -9.39 0.93 -25.50
N PRO A 151 -8.65 0.21 -24.64
CA PRO A 151 -7.55 0.79 -23.86
C PRO A 151 -6.49 1.52 -24.68
N HIS A 152 -6.13 1.03 -25.87
CA HIS A 152 -5.13 1.65 -26.74
C HIS A 152 -5.51 3.07 -27.22
N GLU A 153 -6.77 3.48 -27.11
CA GLU A 153 -7.25 4.82 -27.46
C GLU A 153 -7.03 5.85 -26.34
N PHE A 154 -6.46 5.46 -25.20
CA PHE A 154 -6.29 6.29 -24.01
C PHE A 154 -4.84 6.56 -23.65
N SER A 155 -4.59 7.72 -23.03
CA SER A 155 -3.28 8.02 -22.41
C SER A 155 -3.00 7.13 -21.20
N GLY A 156 -1.74 7.06 -20.76
CA GLY A 156 -1.34 6.29 -19.57
C GLY A 156 -2.14 6.66 -18.32
N GLY A 157 -2.33 7.96 -18.07
CA GLY A 157 -3.14 8.44 -16.93
C GLY A 157 -4.62 8.09 -17.05
N GLN A 158 -5.19 8.11 -18.25
CA GLN A 158 -6.57 7.67 -18.48
C GLN A 158 -6.72 6.16 -18.28
N ARG A 159 -5.76 5.34 -18.73
CA ARG A 159 -5.74 3.89 -18.49
C ARG A 159 -5.64 3.58 -17.00
N GLN A 160 -4.82 4.34 -16.25
CA GLN A 160 -4.77 4.21 -14.79
C GLN A 160 -6.15 4.50 -14.16
N ARG A 161 -6.84 5.55 -14.60
CA ARG A 161 -8.20 5.86 -14.13
C ARG A 161 -9.21 4.74 -14.48
N ILE A 162 -9.08 4.09 -15.63
CA ILE A 162 -9.89 2.91 -15.99
C ILE A 162 -9.60 1.75 -15.03
N GLY A 163 -8.33 1.50 -14.67
CA GLY A 163 -7.94 0.52 -13.67
C GLY A 163 -8.51 0.81 -12.27
N ILE A 164 -8.54 2.09 -11.88
CA ILE A 164 -9.19 2.53 -10.63
C ILE A 164 -10.71 2.30 -10.71
N ALA A 165 -11.38 2.67 -11.81
CA ALA A 165 -12.81 2.45 -12.00
C ALA A 165 -13.19 0.96 -11.92
N ARG A 166 -12.36 0.07 -12.49
CA ARG A 166 -12.51 -1.38 -12.39
C ARG A 166 -12.48 -1.88 -10.94
N SER A 167 -11.59 -1.33 -10.11
CA SER A 167 -11.53 -1.71 -8.70
C SER A 167 -12.71 -1.19 -7.87
N LEU A 168 -13.30 -0.05 -8.27
CA LEU A 168 -14.39 0.60 -7.55
C LEU A 168 -15.79 0.02 -7.82
N ILE A 169 -15.98 -0.65 -8.96
CA ILE A 169 -17.33 -1.07 -9.41
C ILE A 169 -17.98 -2.10 -8.49
N VAL A 170 -17.17 -2.87 -7.76
CA VAL A 170 -17.63 -3.87 -6.78
C VAL A 170 -17.86 -3.29 -5.39
N GLU A 171 -17.66 -1.97 -5.22
CA GLU A 171 -17.85 -1.23 -3.98
C GLU A 171 -17.01 -1.83 -2.81
N PRO A 172 -15.66 -1.87 -2.94
CA PRO A 172 -14.80 -2.47 -1.94
C PRO A 172 -14.70 -1.61 -0.67
N ASP A 173 -14.35 -2.26 0.47
CA ASP A 173 -13.99 -1.55 1.71
C ASP A 173 -12.49 -1.21 1.75
N PHE A 174 -11.67 -2.02 1.09
CA PHE A 174 -10.22 -1.93 1.14
C PHE A 174 -9.59 -2.05 -0.24
N ILE A 175 -8.69 -1.12 -0.56
CA ILE A 175 -7.97 -1.09 -1.84
C ILE A 175 -6.46 -1.10 -1.57
N ILE A 176 -5.76 -2.04 -2.20
CA ILE A 176 -4.31 -2.06 -2.26
C ILE A 176 -3.88 -1.32 -3.52
N ALA A 177 -3.26 -0.17 -3.37
CA ALA A 177 -2.71 0.62 -4.46
C ALA A 177 -1.20 0.33 -4.59
N ASP A 178 -0.84 -0.61 -5.48
CA ASP A 178 0.54 -1.06 -5.69
C ASP A 178 1.23 -0.15 -6.70
N GLU A 179 2.02 0.81 -6.22
CA GLU A 179 2.73 1.83 -7.00
C GLU A 179 1.86 2.50 -8.08
N PRO A 180 0.67 3.02 -7.74
CA PRO A 180 -0.36 3.40 -8.72
C PRO A 180 0.02 4.59 -9.62
N ILE A 181 1.15 5.24 -9.36
CA ILE A 181 1.63 6.44 -10.07
C ILE A 181 3.04 6.30 -10.64
N SER A 182 3.72 5.18 -10.43
CA SER A 182 5.15 5.01 -10.80
C SER A 182 5.41 5.18 -12.30
N ALA A 183 4.49 4.71 -13.15
CA ALA A 183 4.59 4.76 -14.61
C ALA A 183 4.03 6.06 -15.23
N LEU A 184 3.66 7.07 -14.43
CA LEU A 184 2.99 8.28 -14.89
C LEU A 184 3.92 9.50 -14.85
N ASP A 185 3.68 10.47 -15.74
CA ASP A 185 4.33 11.77 -15.74
C ASP A 185 3.99 12.58 -14.48
N VAL A 186 4.88 13.47 -14.02
CA VAL A 186 4.77 14.23 -12.78
C VAL A 186 3.43 14.95 -12.63
N SER A 187 2.95 15.63 -13.69
CA SER A 187 1.66 16.34 -13.66
C SER A 187 0.46 15.42 -13.51
N ILE A 188 0.52 14.23 -14.08
CA ILE A 188 -0.53 13.23 -14.01
C ILE A 188 -0.52 12.52 -12.65
N ARG A 189 0.67 12.31 -12.03
CA ARG A 189 0.80 11.75 -10.67
C ARG A 189 -0.04 12.53 -9.66
N ALA A 190 0.10 13.86 -9.64
CA ALA A 190 -0.66 14.71 -8.72
C ALA A 190 -2.19 14.57 -8.91
N GLN A 191 -2.65 14.49 -10.16
CA GLN A 191 -4.07 14.31 -10.46
C GLN A 191 -4.60 12.96 -9.97
N VAL A 192 -3.82 11.87 -10.11
CA VAL A 192 -4.23 10.53 -9.65
C VAL A 192 -4.20 10.45 -8.12
N LEU A 193 -3.22 11.08 -7.45
CA LEU A 193 -3.18 11.16 -5.99
C LEU A 193 -4.38 11.90 -5.41
N ASN A 194 -4.72 13.07 -5.97
CA ASN A 194 -5.91 13.83 -5.57
C ASN A 194 -7.18 13.00 -5.79
N LEU A 195 -7.29 12.33 -6.93
CA LEU A 195 -8.42 11.44 -7.21
C LEU A 195 -8.56 10.33 -6.15
N LEU A 196 -7.46 9.66 -5.77
CA LEU A 196 -7.50 8.60 -4.75
C LEU A 196 -7.87 9.15 -3.37
N SER A 197 -7.35 10.33 -3.00
CA SER A 197 -7.72 11.02 -1.75
C SER A 197 -9.19 11.43 -1.72
N ASP A 198 -9.73 11.97 -2.83
CA ASP A 198 -11.14 12.36 -2.94
C ASP A 198 -12.06 11.12 -2.86
N LEU A 199 -11.67 10.02 -3.51
CA LEU A 199 -12.41 8.76 -3.46
C LEU A 199 -12.41 8.15 -2.05
N GLN A 200 -11.28 8.23 -1.34
CA GLN A 200 -11.17 7.78 0.05
C GLN A 200 -12.19 8.50 0.93
N LYS A 201 -12.21 9.82 0.90
CA LYS A 201 -13.14 10.65 1.69
C LYS A 201 -14.60 10.45 1.28
N LYS A 202 -14.88 10.40 -0.04
CA LYS A 202 -16.24 10.31 -0.57
C LYS A 202 -16.90 8.96 -0.32
N ARG A 203 -16.12 7.88 -0.28
CA ARG A 203 -16.61 6.50 -0.19
C ARG A 203 -16.18 5.77 1.09
N ASP A 204 -15.54 6.46 2.02
CA ASP A 204 -14.99 5.88 3.27
C ASP A 204 -14.09 4.68 3.00
N LEU A 205 -13.24 4.78 1.96
CA LEU A 205 -12.34 3.71 1.56
C LEU A 205 -11.14 3.64 2.49
N THR A 206 -10.65 2.44 2.70
CA THR A 206 -9.37 2.19 3.37
C THR A 206 -8.33 1.82 2.34
N TYR A 207 -7.13 2.39 2.42
CA TYR A 207 -6.05 2.10 1.48
C TYR A 207 -4.82 1.47 2.13
N LEU A 208 -4.21 0.49 1.46
CA LEU A 208 -2.79 0.18 1.57
C LEU A 208 -2.09 0.79 0.36
N PHE A 209 -1.38 1.90 0.57
CA PHE A 209 -0.67 2.61 -0.49
C PHE A 209 0.80 2.18 -0.51
N ILE A 210 1.18 1.40 -1.52
CA ILE A 210 2.55 0.92 -1.70
C ILE A 210 3.30 1.90 -2.62
N ALA A 211 4.45 2.38 -2.17
CA ALA A 211 5.31 3.26 -2.93
C ALA A 211 6.80 2.99 -2.66
N HIS A 212 7.65 3.44 -3.57
CA HIS A 212 9.10 3.47 -3.34
C HIS A 212 9.59 4.88 -2.98
N ASP A 213 8.76 5.90 -3.14
CA ASP A 213 9.07 7.30 -2.91
C ASP A 213 8.32 7.84 -1.68
N LEU A 214 9.07 8.21 -0.64
CA LEU A 214 8.54 8.79 0.59
C LEU A 214 7.90 10.17 0.36
N SER A 215 8.36 10.95 -0.62
CA SER A 215 7.82 12.28 -0.89
C SER A 215 6.33 12.24 -1.26
N VAL A 216 5.92 11.18 -1.96
CA VAL A 216 4.53 10.99 -2.41
C VAL A 216 3.62 10.60 -1.26
N VAL A 217 4.05 9.66 -0.41
CA VAL A 217 3.21 9.10 0.66
C VAL A 217 2.91 10.11 1.77
N ARG A 218 3.79 11.11 1.96
CA ARG A 218 3.55 12.20 2.90
C ARG A 218 2.22 12.93 2.67
N PHE A 219 1.82 13.09 1.39
CA PHE A 219 0.63 13.86 1.03
C PHE A 219 -0.67 13.08 1.11
N ILE A 220 -0.62 11.74 1.12
CA ILE A 220 -1.82 10.92 1.02
C ILE A 220 -1.98 9.97 2.22
N CYS A 221 -0.90 9.61 2.93
CA CYS A 221 -0.95 8.61 3.98
C CYS A 221 -1.07 9.24 5.37
N ASP A 222 -1.91 8.62 6.21
CA ASP A 222 -2.06 8.97 7.63
C ASP A 222 -0.91 8.38 8.45
N ARG A 223 -0.57 7.11 8.20
CA ARG A 223 0.54 6.39 8.83
C ARG A 223 1.41 5.74 7.76
N ILE A 224 2.70 5.62 8.05
CA ILE A 224 3.68 5.08 7.11
C ILE A 224 4.52 4.01 7.80
N ALA A 225 4.61 2.85 7.17
CA ALA A 225 5.56 1.79 7.54
C ALA A 225 6.69 1.73 6.50
N VAL A 226 7.91 1.73 6.99
CA VAL A 226 9.12 1.58 6.17
C VAL A 226 9.58 0.13 6.25
N ILE A 227 9.74 -0.51 5.08
CA ILE A 227 10.16 -1.91 4.97
C ILE A 227 11.50 -2.02 4.24
N ARG A 228 12.38 -2.87 4.74
CA ARG A 228 13.68 -3.17 4.14
C ARG A 228 13.97 -4.67 4.20
N LYS A 229 14.31 -5.26 3.04
CA LYS A 229 14.65 -6.71 2.94
C LYS A 229 13.67 -7.63 3.69
N GLY A 230 12.38 -7.38 3.51
CA GLY A 230 11.30 -8.18 4.08
C GLY A 230 10.93 -7.86 5.53
N LYS A 231 11.60 -6.92 6.21
CA LYS A 231 11.34 -6.54 7.61
C LYS A 231 10.87 -5.10 7.72
N LEU A 232 9.91 -4.83 8.59
CA LEU A 232 9.62 -3.46 9.00
C LEU A 232 10.80 -2.91 9.79
N VAL A 233 11.17 -1.67 9.49
CA VAL A 233 12.24 -0.98 10.22
C VAL A 233 11.71 0.20 11.02
N GLU A 234 10.65 0.85 10.55
CA GLU A 234 9.99 1.95 11.26
C GLU A 234 8.53 2.07 10.84
N LEU A 235 7.65 2.49 11.74
CA LEU A 235 6.24 2.79 11.49
C LEU A 235 5.83 3.92 12.42
N ALA A 236 5.25 4.98 11.86
CA ALA A 236 4.70 6.09 12.63
C ALA A 236 3.58 6.79 11.86
N GLU A 237 2.90 7.74 12.51
CA GLU A 237 2.09 8.74 11.84
C GLU A 237 2.94 9.50 10.80
N SER A 238 2.36 9.88 9.67
CA SER A 238 3.09 10.49 8.56
C SER A 238 3.94 11.68 9.00
N GLU A 239 3.34 12.68 9.64
CA GLU A 239 4.07 13.88 10.07
C GLU A 239 5.15 13.56 11.12
N GLU A 240 4.88 12.60 12.03
CA GLU A 240 5.86 12.15 13.03
C GLU A 240 7.08 11.50 12.37
N LEU A 241 6.87 10.62 11.40
CA LEU A 241 7.95 9.95 10.67
C LEU A 241 8.87 10.95 9.95
N PHE A 242 8.29 12.03 9.39
CA PHE A 242 9.06 13.05 8.68
C PHE A 242 9.78 14.02 9.62
N ARG A 243 9.23 14.31 10.80
CA ARG A 243 9.86 15.19 11.79
C ARG A 243 10.92 14.48 12.62
N HIS A 244 10.63 13.25 13.01
CA HIS A 244 11.45 12.48 13.96
C HIS A 244 11.77 11.08 13.44
N PRO A 245 12.42 10.94 12.26
CA PRO A 245 12.84 9.63 11.78
C PRO A 245 13.92 9.07 12.71
N LEU A 246 13.72 7.86 13.20
CA LEU A 246 14.58 7.23 14.19
C LEU A 246 15.55 6.24 13.56
N HIS A 247 15.04 5.35 12.69
CA HIS A 247 15.87 4.32 12.10
C HIS A 247 16.80 4.90 11.03
N PRO A 248 18.11 4.61 11.03
CA PRO A 248 19.08 5.16 10.07
C PRO A 248 18.70 4.93 8.60
N TYR A 249 18.03 3.85 8.28
CA TYR A 249 17.53 3.59 6.92
C TYR A 249 16.42 4.57 6.53
N THR A 250 15.49 4.89 7.43
CA THR A 250 14.46 5.91 7.19
C THR A 250 15.08 7.29 6.98
N GLN A 251 16.07 7.64 7.80
CA GLN A 251 16.82 8.89 7.65
C GLN A 251 17.52 8.97 6.29
N ALA A 252 18.14 7.88 5.84
CA ALA A 252 18.78 7.81 4.54
C ALA A 252 17.75 7.97 3.40
N LEU A 253 16.59 7.31 3.46
CA LEU A 253 15.52 7.48 2.48
C LEU A 253 15.00 8.92 2.43
N LEU A 254 14.77 9.54 3.59
CA LEU A 254 14.33 10.94 3.68
C LEU A 254 15.38 11.92 3.18
N SER A 255 16.67 11.64 3.43
CA SER A 255 17.77 12.45 2.90
C SER A 255 17.83 12.43 1.37
N ALA A 256 17.30 11.44 0.70
CA ALA A 256 17.27 11.32 -0.75
C ALA A 256 16.11 12.10 -1.42
N ILE A 257 15.13 12.60 -0.66
CA ILE A 257 14.02 13.38 -1.20
C ILE A 257 14.54 14.73 -1.71
N PRO A 258 14.36 15.10 -3.01
CA PRO A 258 14.79 16.37 -3.53
C PRO A 258 14.14 17.56 -2.80
N GLN A 259 14.92 18.59 -2.50
CA GLN A 259 14.39 19.82 -1.94
C GLN A 259 13.99 20.79 -3.06
N PRO A 260 12.85 21.50 -2.92
CA PRO A 260 12.40 22.45 -3.95
C PRO A 260 13.36 23.64 -4.14
N ASP A 261 14.13 24.00 -3.11
CA ASP A 261 15.15 25.05 -3.18
C ASP A 261 16.45 24.50 -3.78
N PRO A 262 16.91 25.00 -4.96
CA PRO A 262 18.15 24.55 -5.59
C PRO A 262 19.41 24.82 -4.77
N ILE A 263 19.41 25.83 -3.90
CA ILE A 263 20.55 26.14 -3.03
C ILE A 263 20.63 25.12 -1.91
N ALA A 264 19.52 24.90 -1.22
CA ALA A 264 19.42 23.90 -0.17
C ALA A 264 19.70 22.47 -0.68
N GLU A 265 19.28 22.15 -1.92
CA GLU A 265 19.57 20.85 -2.55
C GLU A 265 21.06 20.64 -2.82
N ARG A 266 21.82 21.70 -3.17
CA ARG A 266 23.28 21.62 -3.40
C ARG A 266 24.07 21.40 -2.11
N GLU A 267 23.59 21.93 -0.99
CA GLU A 267 24.23 21.82 0.33
C GLU A 267 23.83 20.56 1.08
N LYS A 268 22.84 19.85 0.57
CA LYS A 268 22.25 18.66 1.18
C LYS A 268 23.25 17.50 1.20
N GLN A 269 23.47 16.94 2.37
CA GLN A 269 24.25 15.72 2.55
C GLN A 269 23.35 14.49 2.41
N LEU A 270 23.64 13.64 1.44
CA LEU A 270 22.98 12.35 1.28
C LEU A 270 23.52 11.38 2.32
N LEU A 271 22.62 10.85 3.14
CA LEU A 271 22.95 9.80 4.10
C LEU A 271 22.96 8.44 3.37
N VAL A 272 24.05 7.72 3.54
CA VAL A 272 24.17 6.34 3.02
C VAL A 272 23.94 5.39 4.19
N TYR A 273 22.93 4.53 4.07
CA TYR A 273 22.66 3.55 5.10
C TYR A 273 23.60 2.35 4.98
N ASP A 274 24.36 2.09 6.05
CA ASP A 274 25.16 0.87 6.22
C ASP A 274 24.55 0.02 7.37
N PRO A 275 24.09 -1.21 7.07
CA PRO A 275 23.58 -2.12 8.10
C PRO A 275 24.58 -2.44 9.22
N ALA A 276 25.88 -2.30 8.97
CA ALA A 276 26.91 -2.54 9.98
C ALA A 276 26.83 -1.55 11.17
N CYS A 277 26.19 -0.38 10.99
CA CYS A 277 26.02 0.60 12.04
C CYS A 277 25.26 0.08 13.27
N HIS A 278 24.42 -0.94 13.12
CA HIS A 278 23.63 -1.54 14.19
C HIS A 278 24.42 -2.50 15.08
N GLY A 279 25.49 -3.11 14.55
CA GLY A 279 26.27 -4.11 15.27
C GLY A 279 25.42 -5.31 15.75
N TYR A 280 24.42 -5.73 14.96
CA TYR A 280 23.58 -6.87 15.30
C TYR A 280 24.39 -8.16 15.32
N SER A 281 24.16 -8.99 16.34
CA SER A 281 24.81 -10.27 16.56
C SER A 281 23.84 -11.22 17.27
N GLU A 282 24.24 -12.46 17.51
CA GLU A 282 23.41 -13.42 18.26
C GLU A 282 23.06 -12.93 19.68
N THR A 283 23.91 -12.11 20.29
CA THR A 283 23.69 -11.50 21.61
C THR A 283 23.09 -10.09 21.56
N ASN A 284 22.97 -9.49 20.36
CA ASN A 284 22.42 -8.15 20.13
C ASN A 284 21.39 -8.19 19.01
N LEU A 285 20.31 -8.93 19.22
CA LEU A 285 19.23 -9.05 18.24
C LEU A 285 18.32 -7.83 18.25
N PRO A 286 17.88 -7.33 17.07
CA PRO A 286 16.91 -6.27 16.99
C PRO A 286 15.52 -6.76 17.42
N ARG A 287 14.74 -5.84 18.03
CA ARG A 287 13.34 -6.04 18.41
C ARG A 287 12.49 -4.98 17.74
N TRP A 288 11.27 -5.35 17.40
CA TRP A 288 10.25 -4.44 16.93
C TRP A 288 9.47 -3.93 18.13
N GLU A 289 9.63 -2.67 18.51
CA GLU A 289 9.03 -2.11 19.72
C GLU A 289 8.43 -0.74 19.47
N GLU A 290 7.38 -0.43 20.21
CA GLU A 290 6.81 0.90 20.32
C GLU A 290 7.68 1.76 21.25
N VAL A 291 8.23 2.86 20.70
CA VAL A 291 9.13 3.77 21.46
C VAL A 291 8.39 4.96 22.04
N CYS A 292 7.30 5.40 21.38
CA CYS A 292 6.29 6.31 21.90
C CYS A 292 4.94 5.96 21.25
N PRO A 293 3.80 6.48 21.73
CA PRO A 293 2.47 6.10 21.22
C PRO A 293 2.37 6.20 19.70
N GLY A 294 2.13 5.06 19.03
CA GLY A 294 1.99 4.96 17.57
C GLY A 294 3.31 4.96 16.79
N HIS A 295 4.47 5.11 17.42
CA HIS A 295 5.78 5.09 16.76
C HIS A 295 6.55 3.82 17.10
N PHE A 296 6.70 2.94 16.13
CA PHE A 296 7.39 1.65 16.24
C PHE A 296 8.70 1.69 15.46
N VAL A 297 9.73 1.09 16.02
CA VAL A 297 11.05 1.01 15.37
C VAL A 297 11.73 -0.33 15.65
N LEU A 298 12.48 -0.81 14.66
CA LEU A 298 13.34 -1.99 14.79
C LEU A 298 14.71 -1.54 15.33
N GLY A 299 15.12 -2.08 16.45
CA GLY A 299 16.42 -1.75 17.04
C GLY A 299 16.85 -2.75 18.11
N SER A 300 18.14 -2.77 18.42
CA SER A 300 18.67 -3.43 19.61
C SER A 300 18.21 -2.68 20.86
N GLN A 301 18.30 -3.32 22.02
CA GLN A 301 17.93 -2.71 23.30
C GLN A 301 18.60 -1.32 23.51
N ARG A 302 19.88 -1.23 23.17
CA ARG A 302 20.63 0.03 23.28
C ARG A 302 20.12 1.12 22.36
N GLU A 303 19.77 0.77 21.12
CA GLU A 303 19.23 1.71 20.13
C GLU A 303 17.82 2.18 20.52
N LEU A 304 16.96 1.27 20.99
CA LEU A 304 15.61 1.61 21.45
C LEU A 304 15.63 2.60 22.62
N GLU A 305 16.58 2.43 23.56
CA GLU A 305 16.78 3.39 24.64
C GLU A 305 17.29 4.76 24.14
N ALA A 306 18.15 4.77 23.11
CA ALA A 306 18.63 5.99 22.48
C ALA A 306 17.50 6.72 21.75
N TYR A 307 16.65 5.99 21.00
CA TYR A 307 15.50 6.55 20.30
C TYR A 307 14.48 7.18 21.26
N ARG A 308 14.17 6.52 22.38
CA ARG A 308 13.30 7.09 23.42
C ARG A 308 13.85 8.38 24.00
N ARG A 309 15.18 8.44 24.25
CA ARG A 309 15.84 9.67 24.73
C ARG A 309 15.81 10.80 23.70
N GLN A 310 16.01 10.48 22.42
CA GLN A 310 15.93 11.44 21.33
C GLN A 310 14.54 12.09 21.26
N LEU A 311 13.48 11.30 21.31
CA LEU A 311 12.10 11.80 21.30
C LEU A 311 11.78 12.65 22.54
N ALA A 312 12.25 12.25 23.72
CA ALA A 312 12.03 13.02 24.96
C ALA A 312 12.75 14.39 24.98
N GLN A 313 13.78 14.61 24.16
CA GLN A 313 14.47 15.89 24.02
C GLN A 313 13.82 16.83 23.01
N THR A 314 12.93 16.31 22.16
CA THR A 314 12.31 17.07 21.07
C THR A 314 10.87 17.50 21.41
N GLN A 315 10.30 16.97 22.49
CA GLN A 315 9.04 17.42 23.11
C GLN A 315 9.29 18.56 24.11
#